data_0061f805f346bf907a23a9d03fd0b010
#
_entry.id   0061f805f346bf907a23a9d03fd0b010
#
_cell.length_a   1.000
_cell.length_b   1.000
_cell.length_c   1.000
_cell.angle_alpha   90.00
_cell.angle_beta   90.00
_cell.angle_gamma   90.00
#
_symmetry.space_group_name_H-M   'P 1'
#
loop_
_entity.id
_entity.type
_entity.pdbx_description
1 polymer ?
#
loop_
_entity_poly.entity_id
_entity_poly.type
_entity_poly.pdbx_seq_one_letter_code
_entity_poly.pdbx_strand_id
1 'polypeptide(L)'
;MTAGHGGIDDPVVGGPARHIPVLLAEVLEALAPKPGEVIVDGTFGAGGYTRAILDAGADVIAIDRDPAAIATARGLAEGYDGRLAPVEGRFGDLQRIVETQAEAAGGRVDGIVLDVGVSSMQLDEAERGFSFQKDGPLDMRMSGAGPSAADVVNRLKVGDLLRVIGILGEEKQAGRVARAIEARRLEQPFTRTLDLAGVIGKVVGRGPKDKIDPATRSFQGLRIFVNDELGELARALVAAERVLKPGGRLVIVSFHSLEDRIVKRFLRDRSSPPSGSRHLPDMAPATQTFVARNRAVGATDAEAERNPRARSAKLRAGIRTAEPARQDADELGFAGLPSLADLPDTGV
;
A
#
# COMPACT_ATOMS: atom_id res chain seq x y z
N MET A 1 2.81 54.67 -33.68
CA MET A 1 3.38 54.19 -32.41
C MET A 1 2.34 53.28 -31.80
N THR A 2 2.47 51.99 -32.02
CA THR A 2 1.58 50.96 -31.44
C THR A 2 2.47 49.91 -30.82
N ALA A 3 2.36 49.79 -29.50
CA ALA A 3 3.11 48.85 -28.69
C ALA A 3 2.59 47.42 -28.87
N GLY A 4 3.51 46.49 -29.12
CA GLY A 4 3.20 45.08 -29.26
C GLY A 4 2.85 44.45 -27.91
N HIS A 5 1.79 43.67 -27.93
CA HIS A 5 1.46 42.76 -26.84
C HIS A 5 2.26 41.46 -27.03
N GLY A 6 3.08 41.14 -26.04
CA GLY A 6 3.77 39.87 -25.94
C GLY A 6 2.75 38.77 -25.61
N GLY A 7 2.70 37.77 -26.48
CA GLY A 7 1.92 36.54 -26.27
C GLY A 7 2.53 35.75 -25.11
N ILE A 8 1.68 35.33 -24.23
CA ILE A 8 1.99 34.33 -23.19
C ILE A 8 1.96 32.98 -23.88
N ASP A 9 3.12 32.30 -23.93
CA ASP A 9 3.22 30.95 -24.47
C ASP A 9 2.33 30.01 -23.69
N ASP A 10 1.33 29.44 -24.35
CA ASP A 10 0.55 28.30 -23.87
C ASP A 10 1.48 27.09 -23.65
N PRO A 11 1.39 26.38 -22.52
CA PRO A 11 2.18 25.18 -22.33
C PRO A 11 1.71 24.08 -23.28
N VAL A 12 2.66 23.53 -24.02
CA VAL A 12 2.52 22.42 -24.95
C VAL A 12 1.79 21.25 -24.26
N VAL A 13 0.55 20.97 -24.69
CA VAL A 13 -0.24 19.82 -24.32
C VAL A 13 0.32 18.60 -25.08
N GLY A 14 0.99 17.66 -24.37
CA GLY A 14 1.46 16.43 -25.02
C GLY A 14 2.53 15.60 -24.29
N GLY A 15 2.67 15.75 -22.96
CA GLY A 15 3.46 14.80 -22.15
C GLY A 15 2.54 13.81 -21.43
N PRO A 16 3.02 12.60 -21.03
CA PRO A 16 2.24 11.69 -20.19
C PRO A 16 1.79 12.45 -18.94
N ALA A 17 0.50 12.35 -18.58
CA ALA A 17 -0.10 13.06 -17.48
C ALA A 17 0.81 12.90 -16.23
N ARG A 18 1.34 14.02 -15.72
CA ARG A 18 2.21 14.00 -14.53
C ARG A 18 1.44 13.31 -13.42
N HIS A 19 1.94 12.18 -12.97
CA HIS A 19 1.37 11.45 -11.85
C HIS A 19 1.41 12.34 -10.61
N ILE A 20 0.24 12.83 -10.20
CA ILE A 20 0.12 13.65 -8.99
C ILE A 20 0.02 12.68 -7.81
N PRO A 21 1.00 12.70 -6.87
CA PRO A 21 0.92 11.86 -5.68
C PRO A 21 -0.34 12.19 -4.86
N VAL A 22 -0.99 11.16 -4.34
CA VAL A 22 -2.22 11.29 -3.54
C VAL A 22 -1.90 11.94 -2.21
N LEU A 23 -2.70 12.94 -1.77
CA LEU A 23 -2.54 13.62 -0.47
C LEU A 23 -1.12 14.17 -0.24
N LEU A 24 -0.43 14.63 -1.29
CA LEU A 24 0.97 15.08 -1.19
C LEU A 24 1.17 16.16 -0.13
N ALA A 25 0.29 17.16 -0.09
CA ALA A 25 0.39 18.28 0.85
C ALA A 25 0.23 17.78 2.29
N GLU A 26 -0.76 16.92 2.53
CA GLU A 26 -1.06 16.35 3.83
C GLU A 26 0.04 15.39 4.30
N VAL A 27 0.66 14.64 3.37
CA VAL A 27 1.83 13.79 3.65
C VAL A 27 3.00 14.64 4.07
N LEU A 28 3.33 15.70 3.32
CA LEU A 28 4.44 16.60 3.67
C LEU A 28 4.19 17.36 4.97
N GLU A 29 2.95 17.77 5.25
CA GLU A 29 2.60 18.39 6.54
C GLU A 29 2.80 17.41 7.70
N ALA A 30 2.35 16.16 7.56
CA ALA A 30 2.46 15.17 8.62
C ALA A 30 3.90 14.66 8.80
N LEU A 31 4.65 14.51 7.72
CA LEU A 31 6.04 14.04 7.72
C LEU A 31 7.01 15.16 8.11
N ALA A 32 6.71 16.40 7.75
CA ALA A 32 7.51 17.60 8.02
C ALA A 32 9.03 17.39 7.83
N PRO A 33 9.48 16.95 6.63
CA PRO A 33 10.88 16.62 6.38
C PRO A 33 11.77 17.84 6.53
N LYS A 34 12.99 17.65 7.09
CA LYS A 34 13.96 18.74 7.33
C LYS A 34 15.32 18.37 6.76
N PRO A 35 16.15 19.37 6.41
CA PRO A 35 17.52 19.13 5.99
C PRO A 35 18.31 18.30 7.03
N GLY A 36 19.01 17.27 6.52
CA GLY A 36 19.81 16.35 7.34
C GLY A 36 19.04 15.24 8.04
N GLU A 37 17.71 15.16 7.88
CA GLU A 37 16.93 14.01 8.30
C GLU A 37 16.99 12.90 7.25
N VAL A 38 16.87 11.64 7.71
CA VAL A 38 16.75 10.46 6.84
C VAL A 38 15.31 9.99 6.88
N ILE A 39 14.66 9.97 5.73
CA ILE A 39 13.25 9.56 5.56
C ILE A 39 13.19 8.29 4.70
N VAL A 40 12.34 7.35 5.08
CA VAL A 40 12.04 6.19 4.24
C VAL A 40 10.75 6.45 3.44
N ASP A 41 10.85 6.36 2.12
CA ASP A 41 9.70 6.15 1.24
C ASP A 41 9.63 4.65 0.94
N GLY A 42 8.75 3.93 1.63
CA GLY A 42 8.65 2.47 1.52
C GLY A 42 7.86 1.99 0.30
N THR A 43 7.36 2.92 -0.51
CA THR A 43 6.50 2.67 -1.68
C THR A 43 6.81 3.66 -2.79
N PHE A 44 8.05 3.62 -3.30
CA PHE A 44 8.58 4.63 -4.21
C PHE A 44 7.68 4.89 -5.44
N GLY A 45 7.17 3.84 -6.10
CA GLY A 45 6.29 3.94 -7.27
C GLY A 45 6.88 4.81 -8.38
N ALA A 46 6.28 5.98 -8.64
CA ALA A 46 6.77 6.99 -9.57
C ALA A 46 7.68 8.04 -8.93
N GLY A 47 7.97 7.94 -7.63
CA GLY A 47 8.87 8.83 -6.89
C GLY A 47 8.28 10.19 -6.54
N GLY A 48 6.96 10.30 -6.44
CA GLY A 48 6.31 11.58 -6.16
C GLY A 48 6.61 12.11 -4.76
N TYR A 49 6.45 11.29 -3.73
CA TYR A 49 6.83 11.66 -2.36
C TYR A 49 8.34 11.81 -2.22
N THR A 50 9.11 10.87 -2.75
CA THR A 50 10.58 10.90 -2.73
C THR A 50 11.11 12.24 -3.23
N ARG A 51 10.66 12.75 -4.41
CA ARG A 51 11.10 14.05 -4.92
C ARG A 51 10.77 15.19 -3.97
N ALA A 52 9.55 15.24 -3.47
CA ALA A 52 9.12 16.31 -2.56
C ALA A 52 9.89 16.30 -1.23
N ILE A 53 10.25 15.13 -0.71
CA ILE A 53 11.06 14.97 0.50
C ILE A 53 12.51 15.42 0.24
N LEU A 54 13.09 15.04 -0.90
CA LEU A 54 14.43 15.47 -1.32
C LEU A 54 14.50 16.99 -1.55
N ASP A 55 13.46 17.57 -2.14
CA ASP A 55 13.35 19.03 -2.36
C ASP A 55 13.24 19.81 -1.05
N ALA A 56 12.69 19.19 0.01
CA ALA A 56 12.71 19.74 1.37
C ALA A 56 14.07 19.61 2.08
N GLY A 57 15.07 18.98 1.44
CA GLY A 57 16.45 18.89 1.92
C GLY A 57 16.76 17.63 2.75
N ALA A 58 15.82 16.72 2.93
CA ALA A 58 16.07 15.46 3.62
C ALA A 58 16.68 14.40 2.68
N ASP A 59 17.36 13.42 3.25
CA ASP A 59 17.83 12.23 2.54
C ASP A 59 16.73 11.17 2.50
N VAL A 60 16.69 10.36 1.43
CA VAL A 60 15.63 9.36 1.24
C VAL A 60 16.21 7.97 1.01
N ILE A 61 15.72 6.99 1.77
CA ILE A 61 15.82 5.57 1.45
C ILE A 61 14.51 5.20 0.73
N ALA A 62 14.59 4.96 -0.59
CA ALA A 62 13.43 4.64 -1.42
C ALA A 62 13.33 3.14 -1.65
N ILE A 63 12.27 2.53 -1.15
CA ILE A 63 12.04 1.08 -1.26
C ILE A 63 10.91 0.83 -2.26
N ASP A 64 11.11 -0.12 -3.14
CA ASP A 64 10.02 -0.70 -3.94
C ASP A 64 10.35 -2.16 -4.27
N ARG A 65 9.31 -2.96 -4.42
CA ARG A 65 9.43 -4.37 -4.84
C ARG A 65 9.32 -4.53 -6.36
N ASP A 66 8.89 -3.48 -7.07
CA ASP A 66 8.76 -3.47 -8.53
C ASP A 66 10.09 -3.07 -9.16
N PRO A 67 10.74 -3.97 -9.95
CA PRO A 67 12.01 -3.66 -10.60
C PRO A 67 11.94 -2.42 -11.51
N ALA A 68 10.79 -2.13 -12.13
CA ALA A 68 10.62 -0.96 -12.98
C ALA A 68 10.63 0.34 -12.16
N ALA A 69 10.00 0.34 -10.97
CA ALA A 69 10.06 1.46 -10.04
C ALA A 69 11.49 1.70 -9.56
N ILE A 70 12.24 0.64 -9.22
CA ILE A 70 13.64 0.74 -8.79
C ILE A 70 14.56 1.23 -9.92
N ALA A 71 14.34 0.82 -11.16
CA ALA A 71 15.10 1.36 -12.29
C ALA A 71 14.87 2.89 -12.41
N THR A 72 13.64 3.35 -12.24
CA THR A 72 13.30 4.79 -12.21
C THR A 72 13.96 5.49 -11.02
N ALA A 73 13.97 4.88 -9.83
CA ALA A 73 14.60 5.45 -8.64
C ALA A 73 16.12 5.60 -8.80
N ARG A 74 16.79 4.62 -9.42
CA ARG A 74 18.24 4.68 -9.71
C ARG A 74 18.56 5.83 -10.66
N GLY A 75 17.81 6.00 -11.76
CA GLY A 75 17.98 7.14 -12.65
C GLY A 75 17.73 8.49 -11.94
N LEU A 76 16.75 8.54 -11.03
CA LEU A 76 16.49 9.75 -10.23
C LEU A 76 17.65 10.07 -9.28
N ALA A 77 18.28 9.06 -8.69
CA ALA A 77 19.36 9.22 -7.70
C ALA A 77 20.57 9.94 -8.27
N GLU A 78 20.85 9.84 -9.57
CA GLU A 78 21.95 10.54 -10.25
C GLU A 78 21.88 12.06 -10.09
N GLY A 79 20.68 12.63 -9.91
CA GLY A 79 20.46 14.07 -9.75
C GLY A 79 20.49 14.57 -8.31
N TYR A 80 20.75 13.72 -7.30
CA TYR A 80 20.61 14.11 -5.89
C TYR A 80 21.86 13.88 -5.02
N ASP A 81 23.05 13.78 -5.63
CA ASP A 81 24.37 13.78 -4.94
C ASP A 81 24.43 12.82 -3.73
N GLY A 82 23.91 11.60 -3.89
CA GLY A 82 23.93 10.54 -2.86
C GLY A 82 22.83 10.68 -1.80
N ARG A 83 21.95 11.68 -1.86
CA ARG A 83 20.84 11.86 -0.93
C ARG A 83 19.65 10.88 -1.17
N LEU A 84 19.66 10.14 -2.26
CA LEU A 84 18.66 9.12 -2.58
C LEU A 84 19.32 7.74 -2.65
N ALA A 85 18.89 6.83 -1.79
CA ALA A 85 19.31 5.42 -1.76
C ALA A 85 18.18 4.51 -2.24
N PRO A 86 18.15 4.08 -3.53
CA PRO A 86 17.15 3.14 -4.04
C PRO A 86 17.43 1.72 -3.55
N VAL A 87 16.44 1.06 -2.97
CA VAL A 87 16.53 -0.32 -2.45
C VAL A 87 15.42 -1.17 -3.04
N GLU A 88 15.79 -2.20 -3.80
CA GLU A 88 14.83 -3.21 -4.24
C GLU A 88 14.50 -4.13 -3.06
N GLY A 89 13.21 -4.17 -2.69
CA GLY A 89 12.77 -4.96 -1.55
C GLY A 89 11.32 -4.73 -1.20
N ARG A 90 10.86 -5.49 -0.23
CA ARG A 90 9.51 -5.36 0.32
C ARG A 90 9.53 -4.40 1.51
N PHE A 91 8.54 -3.54 1.63
CA PHE A 91 8.44 -2.67 2.80
C PHE A 91 8.15 -3.43 4.11
N GLY A 92 7.71 -4.69 4.05
CA GLY A 92 7.68 -5.59 5.21
C GLY A 92 9.06 -5.91 5.77
N ASP A 93 10.14 -5.78 4.97
CA ASP A 93 11.53 -5.95 5.38
C ASP A 93 12.17 -4.64 5.90
N LEU A 94 11.36 -3.62 6.17
CA LEU A 94 11.76 -2.26 6.52
C LEU A 94 12.85 -2.21 7.61
N GLN A 95 12.72 -3.01 8.67
CA GLN A 95 13.70 -3.02 9.76
C GLN A 95 15.09 -3.38 9.23
N ARG A 96 15.23 -4.50 8.55
CA ARG A 96 16.51 -4.97 7.99
C ARG A 96 17.10 -3.96 6.99
N ILE A 97 16.24 -3.38 6.14
CA ILE A 97 16.67 -2.39 5.15
C ILE A 97 17.22 -1.13 5.84
N VAL A 98 16.50 -0.60 6.82
CA VAL A 98 16.92 0.61 7.56
C VAL A 98 18.20 0.35 8.36
N GLU A 99 18.30 -0.78 9.06
CA GLU A 99 19.51 -1.15 9.82
C GLU A 99 20.74 -1.19 8.91
N THR A 100 20.59 -1.64 7.66
CA THR A 100 21.68 -1.68 6.68
C THR A 100 21.98 -0.31 6.05
N GLN A 101 20.95 0.41 5.60
CA GLN A 101 21.12 1.65 4.83
C GLN A 101 21.42 2.87 5.71
N ALA A 102 20.96 2.86 6.95
CA ALA A 102 21.15 3.94 7.91
C ALA A 102 22.13 3.56 9.04
N GLU A 103 23.11 2.69 8.78
CA GLU A 103 24.08 2.24 9.78
C GLU A 103 24.80 3.41 10.45
N ALA A 104 25.22 4.41 9.69
CA ALA A 104 25.88 5.63 10.20
C ALA A 104 24.96 6.44 11.14
N ALA A 105 23.63 6.31 11.02
CA ALA A 105 22.63 6.91 11.89
C ALA A 105 22.18 5.96 13.02
N GLY A 106 22.93 4.89 13.28
CA GLY A 106 22.61 3.88 14.30
C GLY A 106 21.42 2.99 13.91
N GLY A 107 21.17 2.80 12.61
CA GLY A 107 20.07 1.96 12.10
C GLY A 107 18.68 2.55 12.38
N ARG A 108 18.57 3.88 12.46
CA ARG A 108 17.31 4.59 12.75
C ARG A 108 17.08 5.77 11.83
N VAL A 109 15.80 6.09 11.61
CA VAL A 109 15.36 7.13 10.67
C VAL A 109 14.41 8.14 11.35
N ASP A 110 14.28 9.31 10.72
CA ASP A 110 13.49 10.44 11.25
C ASP A 110 12.03 10.40 10.79
N GLY A 111 11.74 9.69 9.69
CA GLY A 111 10.38 9.53 9.19
C GLY A 111 10.23 8.34 8.26
N ILE A 112 9.00 7.86 8.15
CA ILE A 112 8.61 6.79 7.24
C ILE A 112 7.28 7.18 6.60
N VAL A 113 7.19 7.08 5.29
CA VAL A 113 5.95 7.18 4.53
C VAL A 113 5.69 5.89 3.75
N LEU A 114 4.45 5.42 3.80
CA LEU A 114 3.97 4.29 3.00
C LEU A 114 2.68 4.71 2.28
N ASP A 115 2.68 4.60 0.94
CA ASP A 115 1.51 4.75 0.07
C ASP A 115 1.09 3.35 -0.37
N VAL A 116 0.26 2.68 0.48
CA VAL A 116 0.00 1.27 0.30
C VAL A 116 -0.99 0.99 -0.84
N GLY A 117 -0.80 -0.11 -1.55
CA GLY A 117 -1.62 -0.52 -2.67
C GLY A 117 -0.86 -0.60 -3.99
N VAL A 118 -1.55 -0.42 -5.11
CA VAL A 118 -0.99 -0.51 -6.46
C VAL A 118 -0.67 0.86 -7.04
N SER A 119 0.46 0.95 -7.73
CA SER A 119 0.82 2.16 -8.46
C SER A 119 -0.10 2.37 -9.68
N SER A 120 -0.19 3.62 -10.13
CA SER A 120 -0.93 3.95 -11.35
C SER A 120 -0.38 3.21 -12.55
N MET A 121 0.94 3.08 -12.66
CA MET A 121 1.60 2.37 -13.77
C MET A 121 1.15 0.92 -13.82
N GLN A 122 1.10 0.22 -12.68
CA GLN A 122 0.65 -1.17 -12.61
C GLN A 122 -0.80 -1.35 -13.07
N LEU A 123 -1.69 -0.39 -12.77
CA LEU A 123 -3.09 -0.43 -13.20
C LEU A 123 -3.28 -0.09 -14.68
N ASP A 124 -2.45 0.80 -15.22
CA ASP A 124 -2.58 1.30 -16.60
C ASP A 124 -1.97 0.32 -17.62
N GLU A 125 -1.00 -0.51 -17.20
CA GLU A 125 -0.35 -1.54 -17.99
C GLU A 125 -1.15 -2.85 -18.01
N ALA A 126 -1.86 -3.13 -19.09
CA ALA A 126 -2.69 -4.34 -19.23
C ALA A 126 -1.88 -5.64 -19.01
N GLU A 127 -0.61 -5.66 -19.46
CA GLU A 127 0.31 -6.82 -19.34
C GLU A 127 0.65 -7.18 -17.89
N ARG A 128 0.42 -6.29 -16.92
CA ARG A 128 0.61 -6.55 -15.49
C ARG A 128 -0.58 -7.28 -14.84
N GLY A 129 -1.75 -7.29 -15.49
CA GLY A 129 -2.94 -8.02 -15.05
C GLY A 129 -3.66 -7.49 -13.80
N PHE A 130 -3.33 -6.28 -13.33
CA PHE A 130 -4.00 -5.67 -12.15
C PHE A 130 -5.40 -5.13 -12.46
N SER A 131 -5.66 -4.81 -13.72
CA SER A 131 -6.92 -4.23 -14.19
C SER A 131 -7.62 -5.18 -15.16
N PHE A 132 -8.93 -5.10 -15.18
CA PHE A 132 -9.80 -5.77 -16.17
C PHE A 132 -10.51 -4.76 -17.09
N GLN A 133 -10.10 -3.50 -17.08
CA GLN A 133 -10.58 -2.51 -18.06
C GLN A 133 -10.05 -2.78 -19.46
N LYS A 134 -8.84 -3.33 -19.54
CA LYS A 134 -8.23 -3.87 -20.74
C LYS A 134 -7.87 -5.33 -20.48
N ASP A 135 -7.97 -6.15 -21.51
CA ASP A 135 -7.59 -7.55 -21.39
C ASP A 135 -6.07 -7.72 -21.31
N GLY A 136 -5.62 -8.49 -20.34
CA GLY A 136 -4.22 -8.80 -20.11
C GLY A 136 -4.02 -10.18 -19.48
N PRO A 137 -2.79 -10.64 -19.32
CA PRO A 137 -2.48 -11.85 -18.56
C PRO A 137 -3.04 -11.73 -17.14
N LEU A 138 -3.56 -12.82 -16.57
CA LEU A 138 -4.04 -12.84 -15.18
C LEU A 138 -2.85 -13.02 -14.23
N ASP A 139 -1.98 -11.98 -14.12
CA ASP A 139 -0.72 -12.04 -13.38
C ASP A 139 -0.83 -11.45 -11.96
N MET A 140 -1.00 -10.15 -11.81
CA MET A 140 -1.09 -9.36 -10.57
C MET A 140 0.15 -9.37 -9.68
N ARG A 141 1.31 -9.90 -10.09
CA ARG A 141 2.54 -9.89 -9.28
C ARG A 141 3.24 -8.54 -9.36
N MET A 142 3.41 -7.87 -8.24
CA MET A 142 4.17 -6.60 -8.19
C MET A 142 5.66 -6.81 -8.46
N SER A 143 6.25 -7.85 -7.87
CA SER A 143 7.68 -8.19 -8.04
C SER A 143 7.98 -9.06 -9.27
N GLY A 144 6.97 -9.51 -10.01
CA GLY A 144 7.13 -10.48 -11.10
C GLY A 144 7.51 -11.89 -10.66
N ALA A 145 7.73 -12.13 -9.37
CA ALA A 145 8.12 -13.44 -8.82
C ALA A 145 7.03 -14.07 -7.96
N GLY A 146 7.06 -15.38 -7.80
CA GLY A 146 6.06 -16.14 -7.04
C GLY A 146 4.82 -16.50 -7.86
N PRO A 147 3.76 -17.02 -7.21
CA PRO A 147 2.53 -17.43 -7.87
C PRO A 147 1.76 -16.21 -8.40
N SER A 148 1.22 -16.36 -9.61
CA SER A 148 0.36 -15.37 -10.27
C SER A 148 -1.09 -15.49 -9.81
N ALA A 149 -1.92 -14.51 -10.15
CA ALA A 149 -3.36 -14.62 -9.94
C ALA A 149 -3.98 -15.78 -10.73
N ALA A 150 -3.43 -16.11 -11.90
CA ALA A 150 -3.84 -17.29 -12.65
C ALA A 150 -3.55 -18.58 -11.88
N ASP A 151 -2.37 -18.70 -11.25
CA ASP A 151 -2.06 -19.86 -10.40
C ASP A 151 -3.04 -19.97 -9.23
N VAL A 152 -3.31 -18.85 -8.54
CA VAL A 152 -4.26 -18.79 -7.43
C VAL A 152 -5.65 -19.25 -7.85
N VAL A 153 -6.18 -18.67 -8.92
CA VAL A 153 -7.55 -18.98 -9.42
C VAL A 153 -7.68 -20.41 -9.90
N ASN A 154 -6.64 -20.95 -10.56
CA ASN A 154 -6.68 -22.28 -11.13
C ASN A 154 -6.37 -23.41 -10.13
N ARG A 155 -5.60 -23.14 -9.05
CA ARG A 155 -5.10 -24.19 -8.15
C ARG A 155 -5.72 -24.19 -6.76
N LEU A 156 -6.08 -23.01 -6.19
CA LEU A 156 -6.68 -22.99 -4.86
C LEU A 156 -7.94 -23.86 -4.76
N LYS A 157 -8.10 -24.53 -3.62
CA LYS A 157 -9.35 -25.19 -3.29
C LYS A 157 -10.47 -24.16 -3.21
N VAL A 158 -11.68 -24.55 -3.57
CA VAL A 158 -12.84 -23.63 -3.61
C VAL A 158 -13.11 -22.96 -2.26
N GLY A 159 -12.86 -23.65 -1.14
CA GLY A 159 -13.00 -23.09 0.20
C GLY A 159 -11.99 -21.96 0.48
N ASP A 160 -10.73 -22.10 0.02
CA ASP A 160 -9.69 -21.10 0.19
C ASP A 160 -9.90 -19.92 -0.75
N LEU A 161 -10.30 -20.19 -2.00
CA LEU A 161 -10.68 -19.14 -2.96
C LEU A 161 -11.87 -18.31 -2.44
N LEU A 162 -12.87 -18.95 -1.80
CA LEU A 162 -13.96 -18.26 -1.11
C LEU A 162 -13.43 -17.32 -0.03
N ARG A 163 -12.46 -17.77 0.77
CA ARG A 163 -11.85 -16.95 1.84
C ARG A 163 -11.08 -15.76 1.26
N VAL A 164 -10.28 -15.96 0.22
CA VAL A 164 -9.56 -14.90 -0.49
C VAL A 164 -10.56 -13.84 -1.01
N ILE A 165 -11.56 -14.25 -1.76
CA ILE A 165 -12.54 -13.34 -2.35
C ILE A 165 -13.43 -12.69 -1.29
N GLY A 166 -13.87 -13.45 -0.26
CA GLY A 166 -14.79 -12.97 0.76
C GLY A 166 -14.14 -12.09 1.81
N ILE A 167 -12.94 -12.44 2.26
CA ILE A 167 -12.26 -11.73 3.34
C ILE A 167 -11.41 -10.58 2.78
N LEU A 168 -10.51 -10.88 1.84
CA LEU A 168 -9.61 -9.87 1.27
C LEU A 168 -10.30 -8.97 0.22
N GLY A 169 -11.26 -9.52 -0.50
CA GLY A 169 -12.08 -8.76 -1.45
C GLY A 169 -13.31 -8.09 -0.83
N GLU A 170 -13.71 -8.48 0.39
CA GLU A 170 -14.97 -8.05 1.02
C GLU A 170 -16.20 -8.32 0.10
N GLU A 171 -16.13 -9.38 -0.75
CA GLU A 171 -17.19 -9.74 -1.68
C GLU A 171 -18.28 -10.59 -0.97
N LYS A 172 -19.49 -10.08 -0.91
CA LYS A 172 -20.61 -10.72 -0.23
C LYS A 172 -21.05 -12.04 -0.89
N GLN A 173 -20.86 -12.16 -2.20
CA GLN A 173 -21.22 -13.33 -3.00
C GLN A 173 -20.04 -14.28 -3.22
N ALA A 174 -18.97 -14.18 -2.41
CA ALA A 174 -17.73 -14.93 -2.58
C ALA A 174 -17.94 -16.45 -2.79
N GLY A 175 -18.87 -17.06 -2.07
CA GLY A 175 -19.15 -18.50 -2.23
C GLY A 175 -19.76 -18.86 -3.59
N ARG A 176 -20.56 -17.97 -4.18
CA ARG A 176 -21.10 -18.17 -5.54
C ARG A 176 -20.01 -17.95 -6.58
N VAL A 177 -19.19 -16.90 -6.39
CA VAL A 177 -18.08 -16.59 -7.27
C VAL A 177 -17.05 -17.72 -7.27
N ALA A 178 -16.63 -18.21 -6.11
CA ALA A 178 -15.65 -19.29 -6.00
C ALA A 178 -16.12 -20.59 -6.69
N ARG A 179 -17.39 -20.96 -6.52
CA ARG A 179 -17.97 -22.13 -7.21
C ARG A 179 -18.07 -21.92 -8.73
N ALA A 180 -18.40 -20.73 -9.19
CA ALA A 180 -18.44 -20.44 -10.62
C ALA A 180 -17.05 -20.50 -11.27
N ILE A 181 -16.03 -19.99 -10.54
CA ILE A 181 -14.63 -20.09 -10.96
C ILE A 181 -14.21 -21.57 -11.02
N GLU A 182 -14.52 -22.36 -9.98
CA GLU A 182 -14.21 -23.78 -9.95
C GLU A 182 -14.84 -24.53 -11.13
N ALA A 183 -16.13 -24.33 -11.39
CA ALA A 183 -16.81 -24.96 -12.51
C ALA A 183 -16.14 -24.58 -13.86
N ARG A 184 -15.87 -23.29 -14.07
CA ARG A 184 -15.31 -22.80 -15.34
C ARG A 184 -13.88 -23.27 -15.58
N ARG A 185 -13.00 -23.30 -14.54
CA ARG A 185 -11.60 -23.75 -14.69
C ARG A 185 -11.45 -25.23 -15.02
N LEU A 186 -12.45 -26.08 -14.69
CA LEU A 186 -12.48 -27.48 -15.10
C LEU A 186 -12.67 -27.65 -16.60
N GLU A 187 -13.30 -26.70 -17.28
CA GLU A 187 -13.45 -26.67 -18.73
C GLU A 187 -12.17 -26.14 -19.40
N GLN A 188 -11.67 -25.04 -18.89
CA GLN A 188 -10.46 -24.38 -19.40
C GLN A 188 -9.85 -23.50 -18.30
N PRO A 189 -8.54 -23.60 -18.02
CA PRO A 189 -7.86 -22.73 -17.06
C PRO A 189 -7.97 -21.24 -17.42
N PHE A 190 -8.06 -20.40 -16.39
CA PHE A 190 -8.03 -18.94 -16.56
C PHE A 190 -6.61 -18.47 -16.87
N THR A 191 -6.45 -17.65 -17.91
CA THR A 191 -5.17 -17.03 -18.30
C THR A 191 -5.30 -15.54 -18.52
N ARG A 192 -6.53 -15.00 -18.65
CA ARG A 192 -6.79 -13.62 -19.02
C ARG A 192 -7.73 -12.92 -18.02
N THR A 193 -7.53 -11.63 -17.85
CA THR A 193 -8.30 -10.82 -16.90
C THR A 193 -9.76 -10.69 -17.29
N LEU A 194 -10.09 -10.48 -18.56
CA LEU A 194 -11.49 -10.34 -18.98
C LEU A 194 -12.28 -11.66 -18.89
N ASP A 195 -11.65 -12.81 -19.08
CA ASP A 195 -12.32 -14.11 -18.90
C ASP A 195 -12.78 -14.27 -17.44
N LEU A 196 -11.89 -14.03 -16.49
CA LEU A 196 -12.22 -14.06 -15.07
C LEU A 196 -13.29 -13.01 -14.69
N ALA A 197 -13.12 -11.77 -15.13
CA ALA A 197 -14.06 -10.68 -14.86
C ALA A 197 -15.45 -11.00 -15.42
N GLY A 198 -15.52 -11.63 -16.61
CA GLY A 198 -16.78 -12.08 -17.23
C GLY A 198 -17.52 -13.12 -16.41
N VAL A 199 -16.81 -14.11 -15.83
CA VAL A 199 -17.41 -15.11 -14.94
C VAL A 199 -17.93 -14.47 -13.66
N ILE A 200 -17.13 -13.60 -13.03
CA ILE A 200 -17.52 -12.89 -11.82
C ILE A 200 -18.74 -12.00 -12.07
N GLY A 201 -18.73 -11.24 -13.17
CA GLY A 201 -19.80 -10.34 -13.56
C GLY A 201 -21.15 -11.04 -13.74
N LYS A 202 -21.15 -12.24 -14.32
CA LYS A 202 -22.37 -13.08 -14.46
C LYS A 202 -22.94 -13.51 -13.12
N VAL A 203 -22.08 -13.75 -12.12
CA VAL A 203 -22.50 -14.21 -10.79
C VAL A 203 -22.98 -13.08 -9.90
N VAL A 204 -22.21 -12.00 -9.83
CA VAL A 204 -22.47 -10.85 -8.95
C VAL A 204 -23.61 -10.00 -9.53
N GLY A 205 -23.62 -9.84 -10.85
CA GLY A 205 -24.54 -8.95 -11.54
C GLY A 205 -24.18 -7.48 -11.35
N ARG A 206 -24.83 -6.60 -12.10
CA ARG A 206 -24.68 -5.16 -11.99
C ARG A 206 -26.06 -4.54 -11.82
N GLY A 207 -26.31 -3.96 -10.66
CA GLY A 207 -27.53 -3.19 -10.40
C GLY A 207 -27.46 -1.79 -11.02
N PRO A 208 -28.60 -1.14 -11.30
CA PRO A 208 -28.65 0.21 -11.89
C PRO A 208 -27.94 1.30 -11.05
N LYS A 209 -27.74 1.03 -9.74
CA LYS A 209 -27.13 1.96 -8.78
C LYS A 209 -25.69 1.61 -8.42
N ASP A 210 -25.14 0.52 -8.98
CA ASP A 210 -23.79 0.09 -8.67
C ASP A 210 -22.76 1.01 -9.34
N LYS A 211 -21.98 1.69 -8.51
CA LYS A 211 -20.94 2.63 -8.94
C LYS A 211 -19.63 1.95 -9.34
N ILE A 212 -19.43 0.70 -8.87
CA ILE A 212 -18.21 -0.09 -9.10
C ILE A 212 -18.55 -1.33 -9.92
N ASP A 213 -17.58 -1.79 -10.70
CA ASP A 213 -17.73 -3.00 -11.48
C ASP A 213 -17.86 -4.24 -10.56
N PRO A 214 -18.70 -5.23 -10.90
CA PRO A 214 -18.89 -6.46 -10.12
C PRO A 214 -17.61 -7.22 -9.83
N ALA A 215 -16.61 -7.19 -10.71
CA ALA A 215 -15.35 -7.89 -10.54
C ALA A 215 -14.37 -7.20 -9.59
N THR A 216 -14.54 -5.91 -9.30
CA THR A 216 -13.58 -5.08 -8.56
C THR A 216 -13.17 -5.71 -7.22
N ARG A 217 -14.12 -6.19 -6.42
CA ARG A 217 -13.84 -6.76 -5.10
C ARG A 217 -13.07 -8.06 -5.20
N SER A 218 -13.46 -8.93 -6.11
CA SER A 218 -12.77 -10.21 -6.31
C SER A 218 -11.33 -10.00 -6.80
N PHE A 219 -11.11 -9.06 -7.73
CA PHE A 219 -9.77 -8.67 -8.19
C PHE A 219 -8.94 -8.07 -7.06
N GLN A 220 -9.53 -7.21 -6.22
CA GLN A 220 -8.86 -6.70 -5.01
C GLN A 220 -8.42 -7.85 -4.10
N GLY A 221 -9.29 -8.82 -3.81
CA GLY A 221 -8.96 -9.96 -2.95
C GLY A 221 -7.82 -10.80 -3.50
N LEU A 222 -7.83 -11.09 -4.80
CA LEU A 222 -6.75 -11.81 -5.48
C LEU A 222 -5.43 -11.04 -5.44
N ARG A 223 -5.46 -9.73 -5.71
CA ARG A 223 -4.28 -8.85 -5.67
C ARG A 223 -3.63 -8.84 -4.29
N ILE A 224 -4.44 -8.61 -3.26
CA ILE A 224 -3.98 -8.61 -1.86
C ILE A 224 -3.33 -9.96 -1.51
N PHE A 225 -3.94 -11.07 -1.95
CA PHE A 225 -3.42 -12.41 -1.68
C PHE A 225 -2.10 -12.67 -2.40
N VAL A 226 -2.04 -12.44 -3.72
CA VAL A 226 -0.83 -12.67 -4.55
C VAL A 226 0.37 -11.90 -4.02
N ASN A 227 0.13 -10.70 -3.49
CA ASN A 227 1.20 -9.79 -3.06
C ASN A 227 1.42 -9.77 -1.54
N ASP A 228 0.63 -10.49 -0.75
CA ASP A 228 0.66 -10.45 0.72
C ASP A 228 0.58 -9.01 1.29
N GLU A 229 -0.23 -8.15 0.65
CA GLU A 229 -0.23 -6.71 0.91
C GLU A 229 -0.51 -6.36 2.38
N LEU A 230 -1.46 -7.06 3.00
CA LEU A 230 -1.84 -6.80 4.40
C LEU A 230 -0.83 -7.35 5.40
N GLY A 231 -0.20 -8.48 5.10
CA GLY A 231 0.89 -9.03 5.91
C GLY A 231 2.13 -8.13 5.85
N GLU A 232 2.50 -7.66 4.65
CA GLU A 232 3.56 -6.68 4.46
C GLU A 232 3.30 -5.41 5.29
N LEU A 233 2.07 -4.86 5.24
CA LEU A 233 1.69 -3.69 6.00
C LEU A 233 1.82 -3.93 7.51
N ALA A 234 1.35 -5.07 8.01
CA ALA A 234 1.43 -5.40 9.43
C ALA A 234 2.89 -5.47 9.91
N ARG A 235 3.77 -6.16 9.16
CA ARG A 235 5.21 -6.24 9.45
C ARG A 235 5.88 -4.87 9.41
N ALA A 236 5.56 -4.05 8.40
CA ALA A 236 6.12 -2.71 8.27
C ALA A 236 5.75 -1.77 9.41
N LEU A 237 4.53 -1.85 9.94
CA LEU A 237 4.10 -1.04 11.09
C LEU A 237 4.90 -1.40 12.35
N VAL A 238 5.13 -2.68 12.60
CA VAL A 238 5.94 -3.14 13.74
C VAL A 238 7.42 -2.77 13.52
N ALA A 239 7.94 -2.94 12.31
CA ALA A 239 9.28 -2.51 11.95
C ALA A 239 9.48 -1.01 12.13
N ALA A 240 8.50 -0.18 11.71
CA ALA A 240 8.54 1.27 11.87
C ALA A 240 8.63 1.68 13.36
N GLU A 241 7.92 1.00 14.26
CA GLU A 241 8.04 1.23 15.71
C GLU A 241 9.47 1.03 16.22
N ARG A 242 10.20 0.06 15.67
CA ARG A 242 11.57 -0.30 16.07
C ARG A 242 12.63 0.63 15.52
N VAL A 243 12.47 1.09 14.26
CA VAL A 243 13.51 1.88 13.56
C VAL A 243 13.31 3.38 13.59
N LEU A 244 12.14 3.88 13.98
CA LEU A 244 11.94 5.32 14.13
C LEU A 244 12.67 5.83 15.38
N LYS A 245 13.37 6.96 15.23
CA LYS A 245 13.91 7.74 16.34
C LYS A 245 12.78 8.32 17.22
N PRO A 246 13.02 8.63 18.49
CA PRO A 246 12.10 9.46 19.27
C PRO A 246 11.78 10.77 18.52
N GLY A 247 10.49 11.12 18.40
CA GLY A 247 10.01 12.24 17.58
C GLY A 247 9.88 11.92 16.09
N GLY A 248 10.30 10.73 15.66
CA GLY A 248 10.15 10.28 14.26
C GLY A 248 8.69 10.13 13.85
N ARG A 249 8.39 10.34 12.59
CA ARG A 249 7.03 10.42 12.03
C ARG A 249 6.74 9.20 11.17
N LEU A 250 5.62 8.53 11.45
CA LEU A 250 5.05 7.47 10.64
C LEU A 250 3.83 8.01 9.91
N VAL A 251 3.83 7.96 8.58
CA VAL A 251 2.74 8.47 7.73
C VAL A 251 2.32 7.35 6.78
N ILE A 252 1.04 6.97 6.82
CA ILE A 252 0.48 5.90 5.98
C ILE A 252 -0.70 6.44 5.20
N VAL A 253 -0.67 6.27 3.88
CA VAL A 253 -1.80 6.49 2.98
C VAL A 253 -2.35 5.13 2.58
N SER A 254 -3.65 4.91 2.76
CA SER A 254 -4.36 3.67 2.46
C SER A 254 -5.57 3.94 1.57
N PHE A 255 -5.97 2.97 0.73
CA PHE A 255 -7.03 3.13 -0.27
C PHE A 255 -8.27 2.26 -0.02
N HIS A 256 -8.17 1.25 0.82
CA HIS A 256 -9.32 0.40 1.15
C HIS A 256 -9.46 0.15 2.65
N SER A 257 -10.65 -0.36 3.02
CA SER A 257 -11.09 -0.54 4.41
C SER A 257 -10.18 -1.44 5.24
N LEU A 258 -9.58 -2.48 4.65
CA LEU A 258 -8.74 -3.44 5.37
C LEU A 258 -7.42 -2.81 5.78
N GLU A 259 -6.75 -2.09 4.87
CA GLU A 259 -5.53 -1.34 5.17
C GLU A 259 -5.78 -0.31 6.27
N ASP A 260 -6.78 0.56 6.09
CA ASP A 260 -7.14 1.59 7.08
C ASP A 260 -7.43 0.98 8.45
N ARG A 261 -8.08 -0.19 8.50
CA ARG A 261 -8.40 -0.90 9.75
C ARG A 261 -7.14 -1.36 10.47
N ILE A 262 -6.16 -1.91 9.76
CA ILE A 262 -4.88 -2.35 10.32
C ILE A 262 -4.12 -1.16 10.89
N VAL A 263 -3.93 -0.10 10.10
CA VAL A 263 -3.21 1.10 10.54
C VAL A 263 -3.90 1.76 11.73
N LYS A 264 -5.23 1.91 11.67
CA LYS A 264 -6.02 2.45 12.78
C LYS A 264 -5.86 1.62 14.05
N ARG A 265 -5.92 0.28 13.94
CA ARG A 265 -5.77 -0.62 15.08
C ARG A 265 -4.39 -0.50 15.69
N PHE A 266 -3.34 -0.54 14.87
CA PHE A 266 -1.96 -0.36 15.31
C PHE A 266 -1.76 0.97 16.05
N LEU A 267 -2.07 2.09 15.42
CA LEU A 267 -1.87 3.41 16.01
C LEU A 267 -2.68 3.60 17.30
N ARG A 268 -3.92 3.10 17.35
CA ARG A 268 -4.75 3.14 18.55
C ARG A 268 -4.13 2.32 19.68
N ASP A 269 -3.68 1.10 19.39
CA ASP A 269 -3.05 0.22 20.37
C ASP A 269 -1.76 0.82 20.92
N ARG A 270 -0.95 1.46 20.07
CA ARG A 270 0.33 2.08 20.42
C ARG A 270 0.22 3.47 21.04
N SER A 271 -0.94 4.14 20.95
CA SER A 271 -1.16 5.50 21.45
C SER A 271 -2.13 5.60 22.62
N SER A 272 -2.82 4.52 22.98
CA SER A 272 -3.74 4.52 24.11
C SER A 272 -3.10 3.80 25.30
N PRO A 273 -3.19 4.36 26.54
CA PRO A 273 -2.87 3.56 27.71
C PRO A 273 -3.84 2.37 27.75
N PRO A 274 -3.40 1.19 28.19
CA PRO A 274 -4.28 0.05 28.33
C PRO A 274 -5.44 0.44 29.24
N SER A 275 -6.66 0.31 28.76
CA SER A 275 -7.84 0.41 29.61
C SER A 275 -7.85 -0.85 30.50
N GLY A 276 -7.35 -0.74 31.70
CA GLY A 276 -7.43 -1.80 32.70
C GLY A 276 -8.89 -2.18 32.88
N SER A 277 -9.27 -3.39 32.51
CA SER A 277 -10.54 -3.96 32.96
C SER A 277 -10.46 -4.10 34.48
N ARG A 278 -11.41 -3.53 35.22
CA ARG A 278 -11.49 -3.64 36.70
C ARG A 278 -11.53 -5.07 37.22
N HIS A 279 -11.52 -6.06 36.33
CA HIS A 279 -11.64 -7.49 36.64
C HIS A 279 -10.46 -8.34 36.17
N LEU A 280 -9.40 -7.75 35.63
CA LEU A 280 -8.16 -8.46 35.30
C LEU A 280 -7.06 -8.08 36.29
N PRO A 281 -6.18 -9.05 36.69
CA PRO A 281 -5.01 -8.77 37.54
C PRO A 281 -4.15 -7.68 36.91
N ASP A 282 -3.47 -6.87 37.72
CA ASP A 282 -2.56 -5.80 37.33
C ASP A 282 -1.51 -6.29 36.31
N MET A 283 -1.86 -6.25 35.04
CA MET A 283 -0.85 -6.31 34.01
C MET A 283 -0.18 -4.92 33.92
N ALA A 284 1.15 -4.92 33.91
CA ALA A 284 1.92 -3.69 33.73
C ALA A 284 1.31 -2.88 32.53
N PRO A 285 1.09 -1.58 32.70
CA PRO A 285 0.48 -0.78 31.64
C PRO A 285 1.33 -0.87 30.38
N ALA A 286 0.70 -1.24 29.27
CA ALA A 286 1.39 -1.32 27.99
C ALA A 286 1.96 0.07 27.63
N THR A 287 3.22 0.12 27.25
CA THR A 287 3.94 1.35 26.96
C THR A 287 3.36 2.08 25.76
N GLN A 288 3.15 3.39 25.89
CA GLN A 288 2.68 4.23 24.80
C GLN A 288 3.86 4.60 23.88
N THR A 289 3.97 3.95 22.74
CA THR A 289 5.10 4.11 21.81
C THR A 289 4.85 5.12 20.69
N PHE A 290 3.59 5.51 20.48
CA PHE A 290 3.21 6.56 19.54
C PHE A 290 2.26 7.57 20.17
N VAL A 291 2.31 8.81 19.66
CA VAL A 291 1.23 9.81 19.78
C VAL A 291 0.57 9.93 18.42
N ALA A 292 -0.70 9.56 18.32
CA ALA A 292 -1.41 9.55 17.05
C ALA A 292 -2.77 10.22 17.14
N ARG A 293 -3.20 10.85 16.04
CA ARG A 293 -4.57 11.35 15.91
C ARG A 293 -5.51 10.20 15.56
N ASN A 294 -6.66 10.12 16.24
CA ASN A 294 -7.66 9.07 15.99
C ASN A 294 -8.35 9.19 14.61
N ARG A 295 -8.41 10.40 14.04
CA ARG A 295 -9.12 10.67 12.79
C ARG A 295 -8.16 10.63 11.62
N ALA A 296 -8.53 9.88 10.58
CA ALA A 296 -7.81 9.92 9.31
C ALA A 296 -8.11 11.23 8.57
N VAL A 297 -7.16 11.69 7.77
CA VAL A 297 -7.32 12.77 6.80
C VAL A 297 -7.66 12.14 5.45
N GLY A 298 -8.68 12.63 4.77
CA GLY A 298 -9.06 12.21 3.42
C GLY A 298 -8.76 13.29 2.41
N ALA A 299 -8.83 12.95 1.13
CA ALA A 299 -8.69 13.92 0.05
C ALA A 299 -9.78 14.99 0.10
N THR A 300 -9.44 16.21 -0.30
CA THR A 300 -10.40 17.28 -0.53
C THR A 300 -11.23 16.99 -1.79
N ASP A 301 -12.42 17.60 -1.90
CA ASP A 301 -13.24 17.44 -3.12
C ASP A 301 -12.47 17.90 -4.37
N ALA A 302 -11.72 18.99 -4.27
CA ALA A 302 -10.90 19.51 -5.36
C ALA A 302 -9.77 18.55 -5.78
N GLU A 303 -9.17 17.81 -4.84
CA GLU A 303 -8.20 16.77 -5.16
C GLU A 303 -8.88 15.55 -5.80
N ALA A 304 -10.00 15.10 -5.23
CA ALA A 304 -10.76 13.97 -5.73
C ALA A 304 -11.33 14.19 -7.16
N GLU A 305 -11.58 15.44 -7.55
CA GLU A 305 -11.95 15.81 -8.92
C GLU A 305 -10.77 15.72 -9.87
N ARG A 306 -9.59 16.24 -9.48
CA ARG A 306 -8.36 16.21 -10.29
C ARG A 306 -7.72 14.81 -10.34
N ASN A 307 -7.80 14.08 -9.23
CA ASN A 307 -7.27 12.72 -9.08
C ASN A 307 -8.34 11.80 -8.50
N PRO A 308 -9.17 11.13 -9.33
CA PRO A 308 -10.23 10.23 -8.86
C PRO A 308 -9.75 9.09 -7.94
N ARG A 309 -8.46 8.72 -8.02
CA ARG A 309 -7.83 7.70 -7.15
C ARG A 309 -7.71 8.18 -5.70
N ALA A 310 -7.60 9.49 -5.48
CA ALA A 310 -7.54 10.08 -4.14
C ALA A 310 -8.87 9.98 -3.36
N ARG A 311 -10.00 9.74 -4.05
CA ARG A 311 -11.34 9.73 -3.43
C ARG A 311 -11.49 8.75 -2.26
N SER A 312 -10.83 7.61 -2.30
CA SER A 312 -10.86 6.60 -1.24
C SER A 312 -9.67 6.69 -0.28
N ALA A 313 -8.70 7.55 -0.57
CA ALA A 313 -7.48 7.66 0.20
C ALA A 313 -7.73 8.14 1.64
N LYS A 314 -6.99 7.57 2.57
CA LYS A 314 -7.00 7.93 3.99
C LYS A 314 -5.57 7.98 4.51
N LEU A 315 -5.17 9.15 4.97
CA LEU A 315 -3.89 9.34 5.63
C LEU A 315 -4.06 9.18 7.14
N ARG A 316 -3.18 8.38 7.74
CA ARG A 316 -2.99 8.30 9.20
C ARG A 316 -1.54 8.55 9.54
N ALA A 317 -1.31 9.30 10.63
CA ALA A 317 0.03 9.61 11.08
C ALA A 317 0.17 9.41 12.60
N GLY A 318 1.40 9.09 13.02
CA GLY A 318 1.79 8.98 14.41
C GLY A 318 3.22 9.47 14.62
N ILE A 319 3.48 10.02 15.79
CA ILE A 319 4.82 10.46 16.22
C ILE A 319 5.34 9.45 17.22
N ARG A 320 6.54 8.94 16.98
CA ARG A 320 7.23 7.98 17.87
C ARG A 320 7.61 8.67 19.20
N THR A 321 7.30 8.03 20.32
CA THR A 321 7.73 8.50 21.64
C THR A 321 9.17 8.07 21.95
N ALA A 322 9.70 8.43 23.12
CA ALA A 322 11.00 7.96 23.58
C ALA A 322 10.95 6.54 24.22
N GLU A 323 9.76 6.02 24.44
CA GLU A 323 9.58 4.71 25.07
C GLU A 323 10.13 3.56 24.19
N PRO A 324 10.66 2.48 24.78
CA PRO A 324 11.12 1.33 24.02
C PRO A 324 10.02 0.74 23.13
N ALA A 325 10.38 0.25 21.94
CA ALA A 325 9.45 -0.50 21.09
C ALA A 325 8.93 -1.73 21.82
N ARG A 326 7.65 -2.04 21.64
CA ARG A 326 7.06 -3.24 22.26
C ARG A 326 7.67 -4.51 21.68
N GLN A 327 7.78 -5.52 22.51
CA GLN A 327 8.29 -6.85 22.15
C GLN A 327 7.15 -7.81 21.79
N ASP A 328 6.08 -7.31 21.16
CA ASP A 328 4.96 -8.15 20.76
C ASP A 328 5.45 -9.21 19.75
N ALA A 329 5.29 -10.47 20.11
CA ALA A 329 5.82 -11.58 19.32
C ALA A 329 5.03 -11.84 18.03
N ASP A 330 3.74 -11.52 18.01
CA ASP A 330 2.86 -11.77 16.85
C ASP A 330 2.66 -10.51 16.02
N GLU A 331 3.52 -10.34 15.03
CA GLU A 331 3.47 -9.21 14.08
C GLU A 331 2.19 -9.18 13.23
N LEU A 332 1.55 -10.32 13.02
CA LEU A 332 0.30 -10.42 12.24
C LEU A 332 -0.94 -10.44 13.13
N GLY A 333 -0.82 -10.91 14.37
CA GLY A 333 -1.95 -11.07 15.29
C GLY A 333 -2.63 -9.76 15.65
N PHE A 334 -1.88 -8.65 15.80
CA PHE A 334 -2.49 -7.36 16.06
C PHE A 334 -3.37 -6.90 14.90
N ALA A 335 -3.06 -7.28 13.66
CA ALA A 335 -3.81 -6.91 12.48
C ALA A 335 -5.20 -7.57 12.43
N GLY A 336 -5.40 -8.68 13.15
CA GLY A 336 -6.66 -9.44 13.13
C GLY A 336 -6.98 -9.99 11.74
N LEU A 337 -5.94 -10.21 10.93
CA LEU A 337 -6.07 -10.90 9.66
C LEU A 337 -6.40 -12.36 9.91
N PRO A 338 -7.27 -12.99 9.12
CA PRO A 338 -7.21 -14.42 8.98
C PRO A 338 -5.80 -14.71 8.51
N SER A 339 -5.06 -15.50 9.27
CA SER A 339 -3.70 -15.85 8.92
C SER A 339 -3.68 -16.44 7.51
N LEU A 340 -2.84 -15.90 6.63
CA LEU A 340 -2.59 -16.55 5.34
C LEU A 340 -1.93 -17.93 5.58
N ALA A 341 -1.30 -18.13 6.75
CA ALA A 341 -0.84 -19.43 7.22
C ALA A 341 -2.00 -20.43 7.49
N ASP A 342 -3.24 -19.93 7.69
CA ASP A 342 -4.43 -20.79 7.74
C ASP A 342 -4.91 -21.23 6.35
N LEU A 343 -4.36 -20.64 5.28
CA LEU A 343 -4.51 -21.22 3.95
C LEU A 343 -3.56 -22.42 3.86
N PRO A 344 -4.04 -23.60 3.49
CA PRO A 344 -3.18 -24.76 3.36
C PRO A 344 -2.03 -24.44 2.44
N ASP A 345 -0.88 -25.06 2.73
CA ASP A 345 0.30 -24.99 1.87
C ASP A 345 -0.16 -25.32 0.45
N THR A 346 -0.33 -24.28 -0.36
CA THR A 346 -1.14 -24.37 -1.59
C THR A 346 -0.38 -25.09 -2.70
N GLY A 347 0.89 -25.44 -2.45
CA GLY A 347 1.77 -26.02 -3.46
C GLY A 347 1.88 -25.16 -4.72
N VAL A 348 1.54 -23.85 -4.58
CA VAL A 348 1.55 -22.84 -5.66
C VAL A 348 2.91 -22.13 -5.66
#